data_c17bf1217b2fcbf5e1aa893796746e87
#
_entry.id   c17bf1217b2fcbf5e1aa893796746e87
#
_cell.length_a   1.000
_cell.length_b   1.000
_cell.length_c   1.000
_cell.angle_alpha   90.00
_cell.angle_beta   90.00
_cell.angle_gamma   90.00
#
_symmetry.space_group_name_H-M   'P 1'
#
loop_
_entity.id
_entity.type
_entity.pdbx_description
1 polymer ?
#
loop_
_entity_poly.entity_id
_entity_poly.type
_entity_poly.pdbx_seq_one_letter_code
_entity_poly.pdbx_strand_id
1 'polypeptide(L)'
;RREENVLWSFAPHDISVILGLINEMPISIQAQGGNFLHQRIADTTVTLLNFASGIQAHIFVSWLHPFKEQKLVVVGDTEMAVFDDTAPWPHKLTLYPHAVEWSGNVPVAHKAEAQSIALQESEPLRAECAAFLAAVTSRKPPYTDGTEGLRVLQVLNLCQKALETETKELIAG
;
A
#
# COMPACT_ATOMS: atom_id res chain seq x y z
N ARG A 1 -10.73 11.95 -16.28
CA ARG A 1 -9.69 11.28 -17.09
C ARG A 1 -10.34 10.10 -17.79
N ARG A 2 -10.12 9.95 -19.10
CA ARG A 2 -10.79 8.90 -19.90
C ARG A 2 -9.86 7.75 -20.32
N GLU A 3 -8.60 7.78 -19.91
CA GLU A 3 -7.56 6.89 -20.43
C GLU A 3 -6.88 6.06 -19.33
N GLU A 4 -6.90 6.51 -18.08
CA GLU A 4 -6.29 5.83 -16.93
C GLU A 4 -7.37 5.29 -16.00
N ASN A 5 -7.17 4.11 -15.45
CA ASN A 5 -8.02 3.54 -14.42
C ASN A 5 -7.56 3.96 -13.00
N VAL A 6 -8.33 3.58 -11.98
CA VAL A 6 -8.06 3.93 -10.59
C VAL A 6 -6.71 3.39 -10.08
N LEU A 7 -6.25 2.24 -10.61
CA LEU A 7 -4.96 1.64 -10.26
C LEU A 7 -3.81 2.62 -10.54
N TRP A 8 -3.76 3.23 -11.73
CA TRP A 8 -2.73 4.20 -12.11
C TRP A 8 -2.85 5.52 -11.34
N SER A 9 -4.05 5.88 -10.90
CA SER A 9 -4.27 7.12 -10.16
C SER A 9 -3.81 7.07 -8.71
N PHE A 10 -3.97 5.93 -8.03
CA PHE A 10 -3.78 5.85 -6.58
C PHE A 10 -2.74 4.82 -6.14
N ALA A 11 -2.68 3.65 -6.76
CA ALA A 11 -1.80 2.58 -6.32
C ALA A 11 -0.28 2.87 -6.38
N PRO A 12 0.26 3.80 -7.21
CA PRO A 12 1.69 4.11 -7.18
C PRO A 12 2.23 4.48 -5.80
N HIS A 13 1.46 5.22 -5.01
CA HIS A 13 1.85 5.61 -3.65
C HIS A 13 1.92 4.39 -2.72
N ASP A 14 0.91 3.52 -2.77
CA ASP A 14 0.86 2.32 -1.95
C ASP A 14 1.97 1.34 -2.33
N ILE A 15 2.21 1.15 -3.62
CA ILE A 15 3.31 0.32 -4.14
C ILE A 15 4.66 0.84 -3.64
N SER A 16 4.90 2.16 -3.72
CA SER A 16 6.15 2.77 -3.27
C SER A 16 6.40 2.51 -1.78
N VAL A 17 5.38 2.70 -0.94
CA VAL A 17 5.49 2.46 0.50
C VAL A 17 5.73 0.97 0.79
N ILE A 18 5.01 0.06 0.14
CA ILE A 18 5.17 -1.39 0.30
C ILE A 18 6.59 -1.82 -0.09
N LEU A 19 7.08 -1.39 -1.27
CA LEU A 19 8.44 -1.72 -1.72
C LEU A 19 9.52 -1.12 -0.80
N GLY A 20 9.27 0.08 -0.26
CA GLY A 20 10.18 0.72 0.71
C GLY A 20 10.26 -0.01 2.05
N LEU A 21 9.14 -0.58 2.52
CA LEU A 21 9.09 -1.34 3.77
C LEU A 21 9.67 -2.75 3.63
N ILE A 22 9.33 -3.46 2.55
CA ILE A 22 9.72 -4.87 2.35
C ILE A 22 11.11 -4.98 1.72
N ASN A 23 11.49 -3.99 0.91
CA ASN A 23 12.74 -3.96 0.13
C ASN A 23 12.95 -5.17 -0.80
N GLU A 24 11.85 -5.77 -1.29
CA GLU A 24 11.85 -6.85 -2.27
C GLU A 24 10.93 -6.49 -3.44
N MET A 25 11.12 -7.16 -4.59
CA MET A 25 10.14 -7.17 -5.68
C MET A 25 9.17 -8.33 -5.49
N PRO A 26 7.87 -8.16 -5.77
CA PRO A 26 6.92 -9.25 -5.68
C PRO A 26 7.24 -10.35 -6.71
N ILE A 27 7.07 -11.60 -6.31
CA ILE A 27 7.25 -12.78 -7.18
C ILE A 27 5.95 -13.20 -7.88
N SER A 28 4.81 -12.79 -7.36
CA SER A 28 3.51 -12.97 -8.03
C SER A 28 2.55 -11.85 -7.70
N ILE A 29 1.68 -11.55 -8.65
CA ILE A 29 0.68 -10.47 -8.55
C ILE A 29 -0.65 -10.99 -9.06
N GLN A 30 -1.73 -10.67 -8.34
CA GLN A 30 -3.11 -10.86 -8.74
C GLN A 30 -3.84 -9.52 -8.64
N ALA A 31 -4.74 -9.25 -9.58
CA ALA A 31 -5.53 -8.03 -9.54
C ALA A 31 -6.95 -8.30 -10.08
N GLN A 32 -7.93 -7.67 -9.45
CA GLN A 32 -9.32 -7.68 -9.87
C GLN A 32 -9.86 -6.26 -9.86
N GLY A 33 -10.78 -5.96 -10.78
CA GLY A 33 -11.36 -4.64 -10.91
C GLY A 33 -12.87 -4.64 -11.16
N GLY A 34 -13.52 -3.53 -10.82
CA GLY A 34 -14.90 -3.25 -11.11
C GLY A 34 -15.06 -1.98 -11.93
N ASN A 35 -16.04 -1.99 -12.85
CA ASN A 35 -16.36 -0.91 -13.79
C ASN A 35 -17.80 -0.44 -13.53
N PHE A 36 -18.00 0.39 -12.51
CA PHE A 36 -19.32 0.85 -12.08
C PHE A 36 -19.72 2.19 -12.69
N LEU A 37 -18.73 3.08 -12.89
CA LEU A 37 -18.92 4.41 -13.47
C LEU A 37 -18.64 4.46 -14.96
N HIS A 38 -17.75 3.60 -15.45
CA HIS A 38 -17.31 3.61 -16.83
C HIS A 38 -17.19 2.18 -17.39
N GLN A 39 -17.70 1.94 -18.61
CA GLN A 39 -17.78 0.60 -19.20
C GLN A 39 -16.43 -0.10 -19.44
N ARG A 40 -15.34 0.65 -19.55
CA ARG A 40 -14.01 0.13 -19.96
C ARG A 40 -12.89 0.42 -18.99
N ILE A 41 -13.13 1.25 -17.98
CA ILE A 41 -12.09 1.73 -17.07
C ILE A 41 -12.47 1.28 -15.66
N ALA A 42 -11.60 0.53 -15.02
CA ALA A 42 -11.81 0.13 -13.65
C ALA A 42 -11.81 1.35 -12.73
N ASP A 43 -12.89 1.53 -11.97
CA ASP A 43 -13.07 2.58 -10.98
C ASP A 43 -12.86 2.07 -9.54
N THR A 44 -12.68 0.77 -9.39
CA THR A 44 -12.22 0.12 -8.17
C THR A 44 -11.31 -1.06 -8.52
N THR A 45 -10.23 -1.27 -7.75
CA THR A 45 -9.33 -2.43 -7.92
C THR A 45 -8.87 -2.98 -6.58
N VAL A 46 -8.72 -4.30 -6.53
CA VAL A 46 -8.01 -5.03 -5.47
C VAL A 46 -6.80 -5.69 -6.09
N THR A 47 -5.64 -5.49 -5.48
CA THR A 47 -4.38 -6.09 -5.92
C THR A 47 -3.75 -6.87 -4.77
N LEU A 48 -3.25 -8.06 -5.04
CA LEU A 48 -2.50 -8.89 -4.09
C LEU A 48 -1.07 -9.09 -4.62
N LEU A 49 -0.11 -8.80 -3.75
CA LEU A 49 1.33 -8.95 -4.01
C LEU A 49 1.90 -10.02 -3.08
N ASN A 50 2.61 -11.00 -3.63
CA ASN A 50 3.31 -12.01 -2.84
C ASN A 50 4.83 -11.85 -3.03
N PHE A 51 5.59 -11.97 -1.94
CA PHE A 51 7.05 -11.79 -1.91
C PHE A 51 7.77 -13.09 -1.60
N ALA A 52 9.03 -13.18 -2.00
CA ALA A 52 9.85 -14.39 -1.78
C ALA A 52 10.07 -14.69 -0.30
N SER A 53 10.09 -13.67 0.55
CA SER A 53 10.14 -13.78 2.02
C SER A 53 8.90 -14.43 2.64
N GLY A 54 7.83 -14.64 1.86
CA GLY A 54 6.52 -15.10 2.36
C GLY A 54 5.60 -13.97 2.82
N ILE A 55 6.05 -12.72 2.79
CA ILE A 55 5.21 -11.55 3.06
C ILE A 55 4.16 -11.43 1.96
N GLN A 56 2.97 -11.01 2.35
CA GLN A 56 1.88 -10.69 1.45
C GLN A 56 1.42 -9.26 1.69
N ALA A 57 1.10 -8.54 0.62
CA ALA A 57 0.49 -7.23 0.69
C ALA A 57 -0.75 -7.17 -0.21
N HIS A 58 -1.74 -6.37 0.18
CA HIS A 58 -2.87 -6.08 -0.66
C HIS A 58 -3.09 -4.56 -0.74
N ILE A 59 -3.57 -4.13 -1.89
CA ILE A 59 -3.91 -2.74 -2.17
C ILE A 59 -5.37 -2.69 -2.63
N PHE A 60 -6.17 -1.87 -1.99
CA PHE A 60 -7.50 -1.54 -2.44
C PHE A 60 -7.56 -0.05 -2.77
N VAL A 61 -7.93 0.28 -4.00
CA VAL A 61 -8.14 1.66 -4.44
C VAL A 61 -9.47 1.81 -5.15
N SER A 62 -10.15 2.92 -4.89
CA SER A 62 -11.49 3.19 -5.42
C SER A 62 -11.73 4.67 -5.63
N TRP A 63 -12.38 5.04 -6.76
CA TRP A 63 -12.93 6.38 -6.98
C TRP A 63 -14.33 6.54 -6.38
N LEU A 64 -14.93 5.45 -5.86
CA LEU A 64 -16.32 5.44 -5.42
C LEU A 64 -16.50 5.89 -3.96
N HIS A 65 -15.39 6.04 -3.20
CA HIS A 65 -15.48 6.49 -1.82
C HIS A 65 -15.89 7.95 -1.74
N PRO A 66 -16.94 8.29 -0.97
CA PRO A 66 -17.43 9.66 -0.83
C PRO A 66 -16.54 10.53 0.06
N PHE A 67 -15.58 9.94 0.74
CA PHE A 67 -14.62 10.60 1.64
C PHE A 67 -13.22 10.05 1.41
N LYS A 68 -12.21 10.84 1.79
CA LYS A 68 -10.80 10.39 1.74
C LYS A 68 -10.58 9.31 2.80
N GLU A 69 -10.15 8.14 2.37
CA GLU A 69 -9.62 7.09 3.22
C GLU A 69 -8.22 6.74 2.71
N GLN A 70 -7.23 6.84 3.60
CA GLN A 70 -5.85 6.49 3.29
C GLN A 70 -5.22 5.89 4.54
N LYS A 71 -5.18 4.57 4.56
CA LYS A 71 -4.75 3.79 5.72
C LYS A 71 -3.79 2.69 5.29
N LEU A 72 -2.66 2.60 5.99
CA LEU A 72 -1.72 1.49 5.87
C LEU A 72 -1.75 0.68 7.16
N VAL A 73 -1.92 -0.62 7.02
CA VAL A 73 -1.85 -1.57 8.14
C VAL A 73 -0.70 -2.54 7.88
N VAL A 74 0.23 -2.63 8.81
CA VAL A 74 1.35 -3.57 8.75
C VAL A 74 1.24 -4.50 9.94
N VAL A 75 1.11 -5.79 9.67
CA VAL A 75 1.01 -6.83 10.70
C VAL A 75 2.32 -7.58 10.76
N GLY A 76 3.02 -7.50 11.89
CA GLY A 76 4.20 -8.28 12.20
C GLY A 76 3.87 -9.45 13.13
N ASP A 77 4.88 -10.13 13.60
CA ASP A 77 4.78 -11.26 14.52
C ASP A 77 4.56 -10.83 15.98
N THR A 78 5.00 -9.63 16.36
CA THR A 78 4.91 -9.09 17.73
C THR A 78 4.02 -7.86 17.83
N GLU A 79 3.84 -7.12 16.73
CA GLU A 79 3.12 -5.84 16.72
C GLU A 79 2.38 -5.64 15.41
N MET A 80 1.31 -4.85 15.47
CA MET A 80 0.64 -4.29 14.30
C MET A 80 0.79 -2.77 14.32
N ALA A 81 1.22 -2.19 13.20
CA ALA A 81 1.25 -0.75 13.00
C ALA A 81 0.09 -0.32 12.11
N VAL A 82 -0.58 0.76 12.49
CA VAL A 82 -1.60 1.41 11.68
C VAL A 82 -1.21 2.86 11.46
N PHE A 83 -1.01 3.23 10.21
CA PHE A 83 -0.87 4.63 9.79
C PHE A 83 -2.16 5.07 9.11
N ASP A 84 -2.79 6.12 9.65
CA ASP A 84 -4.00 6.74 9.10
C ASP A 84 -3.70 8.20 8.75
N ASP A 85 -3.56 8.49 7.45
CA ASP A 85 -3.23 9.83 6.97
C ASP A 85 -4.34 10.85 7.25
N THR A 86 -5.56 10.40 7.47
CA THR A 86 -6.71 11.27 7.75
C THR A 86 -6.87 11.62 9.22
N ALA A 87 -6.16 10.91 10.10
CA ALA A 87 -6.18 11.18 11.54
C ALA A 87 -5.38 12.46 11.91
N PRO A 88 -5.70 13.11 13.04
CA PRO A 88 -4.87 14.16 13.59
C PRO A 88 -3.43 13.68 13.86
N TRP A 89 -2.45 14.57 13.73
CA TRP A 89 -1.03 14.25 13.87
C TRP A 89 -0.66 13.37 15.06
N PRO A 90 -1.18 13.59 16.28
CA PRO A 90 -0.86 12.73 17.42
C PRO A 90 -1.34 11.28 17.31
N HIS A 91 -2.25 11.01 16.38
CA HIS A 91 -2.91 9.72 16.20
C HIS A 91 -2.70 9.10 14.80
N LYS A 92 -1.85 9.70 13.97
CA LYS A 92 -1.58 9.18 12.62
C LYS A 92 -0.91 7.81 12.65
N LEU A 93 -0.01 7.56 13.61
CA LEU A 93 0.66 6.28 13.75
C LEU A 93 0.32 5.66 15.11
N THR A 94 -0.25 4.47 15.07
CA THR A 94 -0.60 3.71 16.26
C THR A 94 0.01 2.32 16.18
N LEU A 95 0.70 1.91 17.24
CA LEU A 95 1.18 0.55 17.42
C LEU A 95 0.22 -0.22 18.32
N TYR A 96 -0.02 -1.44 17.96
CA TYR A 96 -0.82 -2.41 18.72
C TYR A 96 0.10 -3.59 19.05
N PRO A 97 0.74 -3.59 20.24
CA PRO A 97 1.46 -4.77 20.70
C PRO A 97 0.47 -5.91 20.83
N HIS A 98 0.72 -6.99 20.15
CA HIS A 98 -0.09 -8.19 20.26
C HIS A 98 0.80 -9.41 20.08
N ALA A 99 0.41 -10.50 20.70
CA ALA A 99 1.04 -11.79 20.48
C ALA A 99 -0.05 -12.82 20.21
N VAL A 100 0.24 -13.79 19.36
CA VAL A 100 -0.60 -14.97 19.17
C VAL A 100 0.17 -16.16 19.70
N GLU A 101 -0.33 -16.78 20.75
CA GLU A 101 0.24 -17.96 21.35
C GLU A 101 -0.63 -19.19 21.06
N TRP A 102 0.01 -20.33 20.89
CA TRP A 102 -0.72 -21.58 20.70
C TRP A 102 -1.03 -22.22 22.05
N SER A 103 -2.32 -22.38 22.38
CA SER A 103 -2.78 -23.21 23.50
C SER A 103 -3.27 -24.53 22.94
N GLY A 104 -2.38 -25.52 22.91
CA GLY A 104 -2.62 -26.77 22.19
C GLY A 104 -2.71 -26.50 20.67
N ASN A 105 -3.87 -26.77 20.05
CA ASN A 105 -4.13 -26.56 18.64
C ASN A 105 -4.96 -25.28 18.35
N VAL A 106 -5.15 -24.42 19.35
CA VAL A 106 -5.96 -23.20 19.20
C VAL A 106 -5.06 -21.97 19.31
N PRO A 107 -5.06 -21.06 18.33
CA PRO A 107 -4.37 -19.79 18.45
C PRO A 107 -5.15 -18.85 19.39
N VAL A 108 -4.46 -18.31 20.39
CA VAL A 108 -5.01 -17.34 21.35
C VAL A 108 -4.34 -16.00 21.14
N ALA A 109 -5.12 -14.98 20.82
CA ALA A 109 -4.61 -13.62 20.63
C ALA A 109 -4.59 -12.88 21.98
N HIS A 110 -3.41 -12.42 22.37
CA HIS A 110 -3.21 -11.52 23.51
C HIS A 110 -3.22 -10.09 23.01
N LYS A 111 -4.22 -9.32 23.44
CA LYS A 111 -4.37 -7.91 23.08
C LYS A 111 -3.73 -7.04 24.15
N ALA A 112 -2.95 -6.05 23.74
CA ALA A 112 -2.45 -4.98 24.59
C ALA A 112 -3.08 -3.63 24.20
N GLU A 113 -2.90 -2.62 25.04
CA GLU A 113 -3.38 -1.27 24.76
C GLU A 113 -2.63 -0.66 23.57
N ALA A 114 -3.38 0.07 22.75
CA ALA A 114 -2.84 0.81 21.62
C ALA A 114 -1.92 1.93 22.09
N GLN A 115 -0.80 2.11 21.39
CA GLN A 115 0.19 3.15 21.68
C GLN A 115 0.27 4.12 20.49
N SER A 116 -0.14 5.36 20.69
CA SER A 116 0.07 6.42 19.69
C SER A 116 1.54 6.83 19.66
N ILE A 117 2.13 6.82 18.48
CA ILE A 117 3.50 7.26 18.25
C ILE A 117 3.48 8.70 17.75
N ALA A 118 4.10 9.59 18.50
CA ALA A 118 4.19 10.99 18.12
C ALA A 118 5.05 11.14 16.85
N LEU A 119 4.47 11.67 15.79
CA LEU A 119 5.16 12.05 14.58
C LEU A 119 5.44 13.54 14.58
N GLN A 120 6.59 13.93 14.01
CA GLN A 120 6.86 15.34 13.77
C GLN A 120 5.92 15.86 12.67
N GLU A 121 5.16 16.89 12.98
CA GLU A 121 4.30 17.53 12.01
C GLU A 121 5.12 18.14 10.88
N SER A 122 4.80 17.79 9.65
CA SER A 122 5.49 18.30 8.46
C SER A 122 4.52 18.34 7.27
N GLU A 123 4.78 19.23 6.35
CA GLU A 123 4.06 19.32 5.08
C GLU A 123 4.80 18.43 4.06
N PRO A 124 4.15 17.34 3.53
CA PRO A 124 4.84 16.33 2.72
C PRO A 124 5.47 16.88 1.44
N LEU A 125 4.77 17.74 0.70
CA LEU A 125 5.28 18.32 -0.55
C LEU A 125 6.49 19.22 -0.29
N ARG A 126 6.50 19.97 0.81
CA ARG A 126 7.64 20.78 1.22
C ARG A 126 8.86 19.90 1.52
N ALA A 127 8.64 18.78 2.21
CA ALA A 127 9.70 17.83 2.52
C ALA A 127 10.29 17.19 1.26
N GLU A 128 9.44 16.81 0.31
CA GLU A 128 9.84 16.29 -1.01
C GLU A 128 10.67 17.31 -1.79
N CYS A 129 10.21 18.55 -1.92
CA CYS A 129 10.95 19.62 -2.59
C CYS A 129 12.31 19.88 -1.93
N ALA A 130 12.36 19.89 -0.58
CA ALA A 130 13.61 20.07 0.15
C ALA A 130 14.58 18.92 -0.10
N ALA A 131 14.12 17.68 -0.11
CA ALA A 131 14.93 16.50 -0.43
C ALA A 131 15.50 16.57 -1.86
N PHE A 132 14.69 16.98 -2.83
CA PHE A 132 15.14 17.20 -4.21
C PHE A 132 16.24 18.26 -4.30
N LEU A 133 16.04 19.43 -3.68
CA LEU A 133 17.05 20.50 -3.66
C LEU A 133 18.35 20.06 -2.97
N ALA A 134 18.26 19.30 -1.88
CA ALA A 134 19.42 18.74 -1.21
C ALA A 134 20.17 17.75 -2.11
N ALA A 135 19.47 16.91 -2.87
CA ALA A 135 20.08 15.99 -3.85
C ALA A 135 20.79 16.75 -4.98
N VAL A 136 20.19 17.80 -5.51
CA VAL A 136 20.81 18.67 -6.54
C VAL A 136 22.09 19.29 -6.02
N THR A 137 22.08 19.82 -4.79
CA THR A 137 23.23 20.51 -4.18
C THR A 137 24.37 19.54 -3.81
N SER A 138 24.00 18.40 -3.20
CA SER A 138 24.98 17.42 -2.73
C SER A 138 25.50 16.47 -3.82
N ARG A 139 24.81 16.42 -4.96
CA ARG A 139 25.03 15.43 -6.03
C ARG A 139 24.88 13.98 -5.57
N LYS A 140 24.17 13.74 -4.48
CA LYS A 140 23.81 12.41 -4.00
C LYS A 140 22.39 12.07 -4.42
N PRO A 141 22.11 10.81 -4.81
CA PRO A 141 20.76 10.41 -5.15
C PRO A 141 19.83 10.61 -3.93
N PRO A 142 18.59 11.07 -4.14
CA PRO A 142 17.58 11.09 -3.09
C PRO A 142 17.15 9.68 -2.71
N TYR A 143 16.47 9.52 -1.59
CA TYR A 143 15.93 8.23 -1.12
C TYR A 143 14.98 7.60 -2.15
N THR A 144 14.13 8.42 -2.76
CA THR A 144 13.22 8.02 -3.85
C THR A 144 13.78 8.51 -5.19
N ASP A 145 14.75 7.80 -5.72
CA ASP A 145 15.39 8.13 -6.99
C ASP A 145 14.66 7.53 -8.21
N GLY A 146 15.22 7.70 -9.41
CA GLY A 146 14.66 7.13 -10.63
C GLY A 146 14.65 5.60 -10.66
N THR A 147 15.54 4.94 -9.91
CA THR A 147 15.56 3.48 -9.78
C THR A 147 14.34 3.00 -8.98
N GLU A 148 14.04 3.69 -7.88
CA GLU A 148 12.84 3.40 -7.09
C GLU A 148 11.57 3.66 -7.91
N GLY A 149 11.51 4.78 -8.64
CA GLY A 149 10.40 5.07 -9.55
C GLY A 149 10.22 3.97 -10.62
N LEU A 150 11.31 3.42 -11.15
CA LEU A 150 11.26 2.31 -12.11
C LEU A 150 10.70 1.02 -11.48
N ARG A 151 11.09 0.69 -10.25
CA ARG A 151 10.53 -0.46 -9.50
C ARG A 151 9.03 -0.34 -9.32
N VAL A 152 8.55 0.84 -8.91
CA VAL A 152 7.12 1.13 -8.77
C VAL A 152 6.38 0.93 -10.10
N LEU A 153 6.91 1.50 -11.19
CA LEU A 153 6.31 1.35 -12.52
C LEU A 153 6.30 -0.10 -13.01
N GLN A 154 7.33 -0.89 -12.71
CA GLN A 154 7.36 -2.32 -13.06
C GLN A 154 6.24 -3.08 -12.36
N VAL A 155 6.07 -2.86 -11.05
CA VAL A 155 4.97 -3.50 -10.29
C VAL A 155 3.62 -3.02 -10.81
N LEU A 156 3.44 -1.73 -11.04
CA LEU A 156 2.19 -1.16 -11.55
C LEU A 156 1.79 -1.74 -12.91
N ASN A 157 2.76 -1.91 -13.83
CA ASN A 157 2.52 -2.57 -15.12
C ASN A 157 2.12 -4.04 -14.96
N LEU A 158 2.72 -4.75 -14.01
CA LEU A 158 2.34 -6.15 -13.73
C LEU A 158 0.94 -6.23 -13.11
N CYS A 159 0.56 -5.30 -12.23
CA CYS A 159 -0.80 -5.18 -11.71
C CYS A 159 -1.80 -4.91 -12.85
N GLN A 160 -1.47 -4.03 -13.79
CA GLN A 160 -2.31 -3.76 -14.96
C GLN A 160 -2.50 -5.02 -15.82
N LYS A 161 -1.43 -5.76 -16.10
CA LYS A 161 -1.52 -7.02 -16.85
C LYS A 161 -2.36 -8.07 -16.12
N ALA A 162 -2.20 -8.19 -14.80
CA ALA A 162 -3.01 -9.11 -14.00
C ALA A 162 -4.51 -8.73 -14.05
N LEU A 163 -4.81 -7.44 -14.01
CA LEU A 163 -6.17 -6.92 -14.13
C LEU A 163 -6.81 -7.22 -15.51
N GLU A 164 -6.02 -7.17 -16.58
CA GLU A 164 -6.48 -7.45 -17.95
C GLU A 164 -6.68 -8.96 -18.22
N THR A 165 -5.96 -9.81 -17.49
CA THR A 165 -5.97 -11.27 -17.68
C THR A 165 -6.84 -12.00 -16.65
N GLU A 166 -7.65 -11.27 -15.89
CA GLU A 166 -8.49 -11.81 -14.81
C GLU A 166 -9.30 -13.02 -15.28
N THR A 167 -9.04 -14.18 -14.67
CA THR A 167 -9.84 -15.40 -14.89
C THR A 167 -10.93 -15.46 -13.83
N LYS A 168 -12.20 -15.33 -14.25
CA LYS A 168 -13.36 -15.50 -13.37
C LYS A 168 -13.86 -16.92 -13.41
N GLU A 169 -13.81 -17.64 -12.30
CA GLU A 169 -14.59 -18.87 -12.14
C GLU A 169 -16.03 -18.49 -11.78
N LEU A 170 -16.97 -18.84 -12.65
CA LEU A 170 -18.39 -18.60 -12.41
C LEU A 170 -18.93 -19.71 -11.49
N ILE A 171 -19.54 -19.31 -10.39
CA ILE A 171 -20.33 -20.23 -9.57
C ILE A 171 -21.62 -20.47 -10.35
N ALA A 172 -21.84 -21.73 -10.78
CA ALA A 172 -23.11 -22.14 -11.37
C ALA A 172 -24.19 -21.99 -10.30
N GLY A 173 -25.20 -21.13 -10.58
CA GLY A 173 -26.39 -20.94 -9.73
C GLY A 173 -27.40 -22.08 -9.90
#